data_7dc6cb23a42a4cb7ff14c145837ecb24
#
_entry.id   7dc6cb23a42a4cb7ff14c145837ecb24
#
_cell.length_a   1.000
_cell.length_b   1.000
_cell.length_c   1.000
_cell.angle_alpha   90.00
_cell.angle_beta   90.00
_cell.angle_gamma   90.00
#
_symmetry.space_group_name_H-M   'P 1'
#
loop_
_entity.id
_entity.type
_entity.pdbx_description
1 polymer ?
#
loop_
_entity_poly.entity_id
_entity_poly.type
_entity_poly.pdbx_seq_one_letter_code
_entity_poly.pdbx_strand_id
1 'polypeptide(L)'
;MPCPPPLLLGVDFSSSPSRRKPIVMALGERSGARVRLRSLEAFDTLDALGRWLAAPGHWVGGFDLPFGLPRELVAQLGWPLVWEDCMQHYRQLTRAQIRDTFAAFCAARPVGGKFAHRATDLPAGSSPSMKWVNPPVAYMLHAGVPLLLDAGVHLPGLHAGDPARVALEAYPGLLAREVLQRRSYKSDDRAQQTSERLIARKDLVTALELGRTRLGLQLQLSHAQRDALVDDARGDRLDAVLCLLQAAWADARHAAG
;
A
#
# COMPACT_ATOMS: atom_id res chain seq x y z
N MET A 1 31.09 10.44 -7.29
CA MET A 1 30.80 9.64 -6.08
C MET A 1 29.50 8.88 -6.35
N PRO A 2 29.37 7.61 -5.96
CA PRO A 2 28.07 6.94 -6.06
C PRO A 2 27.04 7.71 -5.22
N CYS A 3 25.85 7.87 -5.78
CA CYS A 3 24.73 8.49 -5.07
C CYS A 3 24.42 7.67 -3.80
N PRO A 4 24.14 8.29 -2.65
CA PRO A 4 23.75 7.54 -1.47
C PRO A 4 22.51 6.69 -1.76
N PRO A 5 22.38 5.51 -1.16
CA PRO A 5 21.21 4.67 -1.36
C PRO A 5 19.93 5.42 -0.95
N PRO A 6 18.81 5.16 -1.63
CA PRO A 6 17.56 5.82 -1.30
C PRO A 6 17.05 5.44 0.09
N LEU A 7 16.36 6.36 0.74
CA LEU A 7 15.53 6.04 1.91
C LEU A 7 14.39 5.14 1.44
N LEU A 8 14.13 4.07 2.17
CA LEU A 8 13.02 3.17 1.84
C LEU A 8 11.80 3.55 2.67
N LEU A 9 10.64 3.53 2.01
CA LEU A 9 9.35 3.82 2.63
C LEU A 9 8.40 2.63 2.48
N GLY A 10 7.57 2.44 3.49
CA GLY A 10 6.38 1.60 3.37
C GLY A 10 5.19 2.33 3.97
N VAL A 11 4.09 2.45 3.25
CA VAL A 11 2.93 3.25 3.64
C VAL A 11 1.69 2.38 3.72
N ASP A 12 1.15 2.25 4.93
CA ASP A 12 -0.22 1.76 5.15
C ASP A 12 -1.18 2.94 4.99
N PHE A 13 -1.95 2.95 3.90
CA PHE A 13 -2.71 4.10 3.46
C PHE A 13 -4.18 4.05 3.89
N SER A 14 -4.71 5.19 4.31
CA SER A 14 -6.13 5.40 4.57
C SER A 14 -6.67 6.57 3.74
N SER A 15 -7.82 6.38 3.10
CA SER A 15 -8.52 7.45 2.35
C SER A 15 -9.22 8.48 3.24
N SER A 16 -9.27 8.25 4.55
CA SER A 16 -9.89 9.12 5.54
C SER A 16 -9.12 9.03 6.86
N PRO A 17 -7.84 9.47 6.85
CA PRO A 17 -7.01 9.38 8.05
C PRO A 17 -7.54 10.28 9.17
N SER A 18 -7.24 9.91 10.40
CA SER A 18 -7.59 10.64 11.60
C SER A 18 -6.61 10.28 12.72
N ARG A 19 -6.61 11.02 13.84
CA ARG A 19 -5.81 10.68 15.03
C ARG A 19 -6.06 9.25 15.55
N ARG A 20 -7.27 8.71 15.34
CA ARG A 20 -7.59 7.34 15.74
C ARG A 20 -7.16 6.28 14.74
N LYS A 21 -7.12 6.62 13.46
CA LYS A 21 -6.68 5.76 12.36
C LYS A 21 -5.83 6.59 11.40
N PRO A 22 -4.56 6.86 11.76
CA PRO A 22 -3.66 7.61 10.91
C PRO A 22 -3.21 6.77 9.71
N ILE A 23 -2.63 7.41 8.71
CA ILE A 23 -1.75 6.76 7.74
C ILE A 23 -0.44 6.48 8.48
N VAL A 24 0.09 5.27 8.36
CA VAL A 24 1.36 4.89 8.96
C VAL A 24 2.43 4.74 7.89
N MET A 25 3.59 5.37 8.10
CA MET A 25 4.75 5.25 7.24
C MET A 25 5.91 4.63 8.01
N ALA A 26 6.44 3.54 7.50
CA ALA A 26 7.68 2.94 7.96
C ALA A 26 8.84 3.50 7.14
N LEU A 27 9.88 4.00 7.80
CA LEU A 27 11.12 4.47 7.19
C LEU A 27 12.23 3.46 7.45
N GLY A 28 13.02 3.13 6.42
CA GLY A 28 14.08 2.15 6.55
C GLY A 28 15.23 2.35 5.58
N GLU A 29 16.24 1.52 5.74
CA GLU A 29 17.41 1.49 4.87
C GLU A 29 17.80 0.03 4.59
N ARG A 30 18.39 -0.23 3.42
CA ARG A 30 18.80 -1.57 3.01
C ARG A 30 20.34 -1.65 2.93
N SER A 31 20.87 -2.75 3.46
CA SER A 31 22.27 -3.15 3.27
C SER A 31 22.31 -4.64 2.90
N GLY A 32 22.57 -4.92 1.64
CA GLY A 32 22.49 -6.29 1.11
C GLY A 32 21.08 -6.86 1.26
N ALA A 33 20.95 -8.01 1.90
CA ALA A 33 19.66 -8.66 2.20
C ALA A 33 19.00 -8.16 3.49
N ARG A 34 19.58 -7.20 4.19
CA ARG A 34 19.06 -6.69 5.47
C ARG A 34 18.35 -5.37 5.27
N VAL A 35 17.15 -5.23 5.84
CA VAL A 35 16.35 -4.00 5.87
C VAL A 35 16.21 -3.59 7.34
N ARG A 36 16.76 -2.45 7.69
CA ARG A 36 16.67 -1.89 9.04
C ARG A 36 15.54 -0.90 9.11
N LEU A 37 14.59 -1.13 10.02
CA LEU A 37 13.57 -0.14 10.35
C LEU A 37 14.22 1.01 11.12
N ARG A 38 14.09 2.25 10.63
CA ARG A 38 14.60 3.47 11.28
C ARG A 38 13.54 4.06 12.21
N SER A 39 12.36 4.34 11.66
CA SER A 39 11.26 4.95 12.39
C SER A 39 9.91 4.57 11.81
N LEU A 40 8.87 4.84 12.58
CA LEU A 40 7.47 4.81 12.18
C LEU A 40 6.90 6.22 12.37
N GLU A 41 6.30 6.76 11.33
CA GLU A 41 5.63 8.07 11.35
C GLU A 41 4.13 7.88 11.16
N ALA A 42 3.33 8.82 11.67
CA ALA A 42 1.88 8.78 11.57
C ALA A 42 1.33 10.11 11.06
N PHE A 43 0.41 10.05 10.09
CA PHE A 43 -0.21 11.23 9.48
C PHE A 43 -1.72 11.18 9.72
N ASP A 44 -2.23 12.16 10.45
CA ASP A 44 -3.64 12.27 10.81
C ASP A 44 -4.50 12.86 9.68
N THR A 45 -3.87 13.41 8.64
CA THR A 45 -4.53 14.04 7.50
C THR A 45 -3.81 13.72 6.18
N LEU A 46 -4.56 13.70 5.08
CA LEU A 46 -4.00 13.55 3.73
C LEU A 46 -3.05 14.71 3.39
N ASP A 47 -3.36 15.91 3.82
CA ASP A 47 -2.54 17.10 3.60
C ASP A 47 -1.17 17.01 4.30
N ALA A 48 -1.10 16.45 5.50
CA ALA A 48 0.18 16.22 6.19
C ALA A 48 1.06 15.22 5.41
N LEU A 49 0.49 14.13 4.92
CA LEU A 49 1.20 13.20 4.04
C LEU A 49 1.62 13.87 2.73
N GLY A 50 0.72 14.64 2.09
CA GLY A 50 1.01 15.36 0.85
C GLY A 50 2.20 16.32 0.99
N ARG A 51 2.28 17.09 2.08
CA ARG A 51 3.45 17.96 2.38
C ARG A 51 4.74 17.15 2.56
N TRP A 52 4.67 16.02 3.22
CA TRP A 52 5.83 15.13 3.38
C TRP A 52 6.33 14.62 2.02
N LEU A 53 5.41 14.14 1.16
CA LEU A 53 5.72 13.63 -0.18
C LEU A 53 6.27 14.70 -1.12
N ALA A 54 5.80 15.95 -0.99
CA ALA A 54 6.26 17.09 -1.80
C ALA A 54 7.64 17.62 -1.38
N ALA A 55 8.11 17.26 -0.18
CA ALA A 55 9.43 17.67 0.29
C ALA A 55 10.54 17.04 -0.57
N PRO A 56 11.65 17.79 -0.85
CA PRO A 56 12.80 17.22 -1.54
C PRO A 56 13.35 16.01 -0.80
N GLY A 57 13.70 14.94 -1.53
CA GLY A 57 14.24 13.74 -0.94
C GLY A 57 14.70 12.74 -1.98
N HIS A 58 15.41 11.70 -1.55
CA HIS A 58 15.78 10.55 -2.38
C HIS A 58 15.25 9.30 -1.72
N TRP A 59 14.16 8.74 -2.27
CA TRP A 59 13.48 7.61 -1.66
C TRP A 59 12.75 6.71 -2.68
N VAL A 60 12.57 5.44 -2.29
CA VAL A 60 11.70 4.46 -2.96
C VAL A 60 10.67 3.98 -1.96
N GLY A 61 9.40 4.11 -2.28
CA GLY A 61 8.29 3.80 -1.38
C GLY A 61 7.30 2.77 -1.93
N GLY A 62 6.87 1.83 -1.07
CA GLY A 62 5.75 0.93 -1.33
C GLY A 62 4.48 1.45 -0.64
N PHE A 63 3.41 1.63 -1.40
CA PHE A 63 2.16 2.21 -0.93
C PHE A 63 1.02 1.18 -0.98
N ASP A 64 0.38 0.89 0.16
CA ASP A 64 -0.80 0.02 0.22
C ASP A 64 -2.05 0.74 -0.31
N LEU A 65 -2.04 1.01 -1.59
CA LEU A 65 -3.19 1.51 -2.33
C LEU A 65 -3.03 1.12 -3.81
N PRO A 66 -4.13 0.90 -4.55
CA PRO A 66 -4.02 0.62 -5.97
C PRO A 66 -3.63 1.87 -6.75
N PHE A 67 -2.84 1.69 -7.82
CA PHE A 67 -2.44 2.79 -8.71
C PHE A 67 -3.29 2.88 -9.96
N GLY A 68 -4.34 2.08 -10.09
CA GLY A 68 -5.23 2.16 -11.24
C GLY A 68 -6.52 1.36 -11.08
N LEU A 69 -7.44 1.61 -12.00
CA LEU A 69 -8.73 0.91 -12.11
C LEU A 69 -8.63 -0.28 -13.07
N PRO A 70 -9.56 -1.27 -12.98
CA PRO A 70 -9.65 -2.34 -13.96
C PRO A 70 -9.90 -1.78 -15.36
N ARG A 71 -9.12 -2.23 -16.36
CA ARG A 71 -9.25 -1.76 -17.76
C ARG A 71 -10.66 -2.00 -18.31
N GLU A 72 -11.28 -3.13 -17.97
CA GLU A 72 -12.66 -3.46 -18.35
C GLU A 72 -13.65 -2.41 -17.85
N LEU A 73 -13.55 -1.99 -16.59
CA LEU A 73 -14.38 -0.94 -16.00
C LEU A 73 -14.21 0.38 -16.77
N VAL A 74 -12.97 0.81 -16.94
CA VAL A 74 -12.63 2.08 -17.60
C VAL A 74 -13.18 2.12 -19.03
N ALA A 75 -12.99 1.03 -19.80
CA ALA A 75 -13.48 0.92 -21.16
C ALA A 75 -15.02 0.92 -21.24
N GLN A 76 -15.70 0.17 -20.36
CA GLN A 76 -17.17 0.08 -20.37
C GLN A 76 -17.84 1.39 -19.94
N LEU A 77 -17.17 2.18 -19.07
CA LEU A 77 -17.66 3.50 -18.68
C LEU A 77 -17.35 4.59 -19.71
N GLY A 78 -16.59 4.29 -20.76
CA GLY A 78 -16.16 5.27 -21.76
C GLY A 78 -15.19 6.31 -21.19
N TRP A 79 -14.48 5.98 -20.11
CA TRP A 79 -13.49 6.86 -19.48
C TRP A 79 -12.15 6.84 -20.28
N PRO A 80 -11.29 7.86 -20.11
CA PRO A 80 -10.00 7.90 -20.78
C PRO A 80 -9.18 6.64 -20.52
N LEU A 81 -8.59 6.06 -21.61
CA LEU A 81 -7.76 4.84 -21.51
C LEU A 81 -6.28 5.15 -21.19
N VAL A 82 -5.84 6.38 -21.42
CA VAL A 82 -4.53 6.87 -20.97
C VAL A 82 -4.59 7.03 -19.46
N TRP A 83 -3.62 6.47 -18.74
CA TRP A 83 -3.67 6.38 -17.29
C TRP A 83 -3.77 7.74 -16.61
N GLU A 84 -2.96 8.72 -17.02
CA GLU A 84 -2.97 10.06 -16.44
C GLU A 84 -4.31 10.76 -16.63
N ASP A 85 -4.87 10.71 -17.84
CA ASP A 85 -6.17 11.30 -18.15
C ASP A 85 -7.29 10.61 -17.36
N CYS A 86 -7.21 9.29 -17.20
CA CYS A 86 -8.14 8.53 -16.39
C CYS A 86 -8.07 8.96 -14.91
N MET A 87 -6.88 9.14 -14.36
CA MET A 87 -6.71 9.59 -12.97
C MET A 87 -7.14 11.04 -12.79
N GLN A 88 -6.93 11.92 -13.77
CA GLN A 88 -7.45 13.29 -13.75
C GLN A 88 -8.98 13.33 -13.82
N HIS A 89 -9.60 12.47 -14.63
CA HIS A 89 -11.05 12.31 -14.65
C HIS A 89 -11.56 11.79 -13.28
N TYR A 90 -10.95 10.72 -12.76
CA TYR A 90 -11.36 10.05 -11.53
C TYR A 90 -11.28 10.95 -10.30
N ARG A 91 -10.23 11.78 -10.17
CA ARG A 91 -10.07 12.72 -9.05
C ARG A 91 -11.16 13.81 -8.98
N GLN A 92 -11.83 14.10 -10.09
CA GLN A 92 -12.91 15.10 -10.16
C GLN A 92 -14.25 14.55 -9.62
N LEU A 93 -14.38 13.23 -9.53
CA LEU A 93 -15.62 12.61 -9.06
C LEU A 93 -15.75 12.73 -7.55
N THR A 94 -16.99 12.93 -7.08
CA THR A 94 -17.30 12.79 -5.66
C THR A 94 -17.38 11.31 -5.28
N ARG A 95 -17.21 11.00 -3.99
CA ARG A 95 -17.40 9.63 -3.48
C ARG A 95 -18.78 9.06 -3.80
N ALA A 96 -19.83 9.91 -3.82
CA ALA A 96 -21.17 9.50 -4.20
C ALA A 96 -21.22 9.09 -5.68
N GLN A 97 -20.66 9.90 -6.58
CA GLN A 97 -20.58 9.57 -8.01
C GLN A 97 -19.80 8.27 -8.25
N ILE A 98 -18.65 8.09 -7.59
CA ILE A 98 -17.88 6.84 -7.67
C ILE A 98 -18.73 5.64 -7.24
N ARG A 99 -19.40 5.73 -6.07
CA ARG A 99 -20.25 4.67 -5.56
C ARG A 99 -21.36 4.34 -6.55
N ASP A 100 -22.08 5.34 -7.03
CA ASP A 100 -23.28 5.14 -7.84
C ASP A 100 -22.90 4.59 -9.22
N THR A 101 -21.82 5.11 -9.83
CA THR A 101 -21.29 4.60 -11.10
C THR A 101 -20.82 3.15 -10.97
N PHE A 102 -20.06 2.82 -9.93
CA PHE A 102 -19.55 1.45 -9.74
C PHE A 102 -20.66 0.47 -9.31
N ALA A 103 -21.66 0.95 -8.57
CA ALA A 103 -22.84 0.15 -8.25
C ALA A 103 -23.67 -0.18 -9.50
N ALA A 104 -23.89 0.80 -10.39
CA ALA A 104 -24.56 0.59 -11.67
C ALA A 104 -23.79 -0.41 -12.56
N PHE A 105 -22.46 -0.26 -12.66
CA PHE A 105 -21.61 -1.22 -13.36
C PHE A 105 -21.76 -2.65 -12.80
N CYS A 106 -21.73 -2.81 -11.48
CA CYS A 106 -21.88 -4.12 -10.83
C CYS A 106 -23.28 -4.71 -11.02
N ALA A 107 -24.34 -3.88 -11.03
CA ALA A 107 -25.73 -4.31 -11.24
C ALA A 107 -25.98 -4.86 -12.65
N ALA A 108 -25.26 -4.35 -13.64
CA ALA A 108 -25.33 -4.81 -15.02
C ALA A 108 -24.59 -6.14 -15.29
N ARG A 109 -23.94 -6.73 -14.27
CA ARG A 109 -23.09 -7.92 -14.42
C ARG A 109 -23.73 -9.16 -13.77
N PRO A 110 -23.38 -10.37 -14.22
CA PRO A 110 -23.95 -11.60 -13.67
C PRO A 110 -23.55 -11.82 -12.20
N VAL A 111 -24.38 -12.54 -11.47
CA VAL A 111 -24.08 -12.96 -10.09
C VAL A 111 -22.79 -13.79 -10.07
N GLY A 112 -21.88 -13.46 -9.14
CA GLY A 112 -20.55 -14.07 -9.04
C GLY A 112 -19.44 -13.33 -9.80
N GLY A 113 -19.77 -12.48 -10.77
CA GLY A 113 -18.82 -11.67 -11.57
C GLY A 113 -19.01 -10.17 -11.43
N LYS A 114 -19.55 -9.67 -10.30
CA LYS A 114 -19.92 -8.26 -10.13
C LYS A 114 -18.77 -7.28 -10.28
N PHE A 115 -17.59 -7.60 -9.73
CA PHE A 115 -16.45 -6.71 -9.79
C PHE A 115 -15.54 -7.06 -10.96
N ALA A 116 -15.07 -6.06 -11.70
CA ALA A 116 -13.95 -6.22 -12.61
C ALA A 116 -12.64 -6.23 -11.80
N HIS A 117 -11.65 -6.95 -12.30
CA HIS A 117 -10.34 -7.12 -11.68
C HIS A 117 -9.25 -6.60 -12.62
N ARG A 118 -8.20 -6.02 -12.04
CA ARG A 118 -6.94 -5.81 -12.76
C ARG A 118 -6.23 -7.16 -12.92
N ALA A 119 -5.32 -7.25 -13.87
CA ALA A 119 -4.53 -8.47 -14.10
C ALA A 119 -3.74 -8.91 -12.84
N THR A 120 -3.38 -7.96 -11.99
CA THR A 120 -2.62 -8.18 -10.75
C THR A 120 -3.49 -8.57 -9.55
N ASP A 121 -4.79 -8.25 -9.53
CA ASP A 121 -5.65 -8.43 -8.35
C ASP A 121 -5.82 -9.91 -7.96
N LEU A 122 -6.16 -10.76 -8.93
CA LEU A 122 -6.37 -12.19 -8.66
C LEU A 122 -5.09 -12.93 -8.24
N PRO A 123 -3.95 -12.79 -8.95
CA PRO A 123 -2.69 -13.41 -8.52
C PRO A 123 -2.22 -12.91 -7.15
N ALA A 124 -2.41 -11.63 -6.84
CA ALA A 124 -2.10 -11.08 -5.53
C ALA A 124 -3.13 -11.47 -4.46
N GLY A 125 -4.31 -11.96 -4.86
CA GLY A 125 -5.45 -12.21 -3.98
C GLY A 125 -5.92 -10.95 -3.26
N SER A 126 -5.78 -9.79 -3.91
CA SER A 126 -6.23 -8.50 -3.41
C SER A 126 -7.71 -8.27 -3.70
N SER A 127 -8.32 -7.32 -3.02
CA SER A 127 -9.63 -6.81 -3.40
C SER A 127 -9.53 -6.03 -4.71
N PRO A 128 -10.55 -6.08 -5.59
CA PRO A 128 -10.56 -5.29 -6.81
C PRO A 128 -10.49 -3.79 -6.50
N SER A 129 -9.70 -3.03 -7.28
CA SER A 129 -9.47 -1.61 -7.04
C SER A 129 -10.73 -0.73 -7.19
N MET A 130 -11.77 -1.23 -7.86
CA MET A 130 -13.07 -0.58 -7.95
C MET A 130 -14.00 -0.81 -6.75
N LYS A 131 -13.61 -1.62 -5.76
CA LYS A 131 -14.45 -1.92 -4.59
C LYS A 131 -14.53 -0.72 -3.66
N TRP A 132 -15.76 -0.24 -3.37
CA TRP A 132 -16.01 0.96 -2.56
C TRP A 132 -16.47 0.66 -1.12
N VAL A 133 -16.63 -0.63 -0.76
CA VAL A 133 -17.06 -1.10 0.57
C VAL A 133 -16.15 -2.25 1.04
N ASN A 134 -15.77 -2.25 2.27
CA ASN A 134 -15.09 -3.29 3.05
C ASN A 134 -14.13 -4.22 2.28
N PRO A 135 -12.93 -3.83 1.95
CA PRO A 135 -12.31 -2.52 2.17
C PRO A 135 -12.70 -1.50 1.08
N PRO A 136 -12.68 -0.19 1.36
CA PRO A 136 -13.07 0.86 0.40
C PRO A 136 -11.90 1.24 -0.54
N VAL A 137 -11.39 0.28 -1.28
CA VAL A 137 -10.16 0.38 -2.09
C VAL A 137 -10.28 1.46 -3.18
N ALA A 138 -11.49 1.61 -3.77
CA ALA A 138 -11.76 2.68 -4.73
C ALA A 138 -11.49 4.08 -4.14
N TYR A 139 -11.88 4.31 -2.89
CA TYR A 139 -11.61 5.60 -2.23
C TYR A 139 -10.14 5.75 -1.82
N MET A 140 -9.39 4.66 -1.61
CA MET A 140 -7.95 4.72 -1.40
C MET A 140 -7.24 5.21 -2.68
N LEU A 141 -7.57 4.65 -3.84
CA LEU A 141 -7.09 5.13 -5.13
C LEU A 141 -7.48 6.59 -5.37
N HIS A 142 -8.75 6.95 -5.14
CA HIS A 142 -9.27 8.30 -5.35
C HIS A 142 -8.56 9.36 -4.50
N ALA A 143 -8.17 9.04 -3.28
CA ALA A 143 -7.48 9.96 -2.39
C ALA A 143 -5.95 9.92 -2.55
N GLY A 144 -5.38 8.74 -2.81
CA GLY A 144 -3.93 8.52 -2.74
C GLY A 144 -3.19 8.88 -4.03
N VAL A 145 -3.69 8.48 -5.19
CA VAL A 145 -3.00 8.76 -6.45
C VAL A 145 -2.87 10.26 -6.72
N PRO A 146 -3.90 11.12 -6.49
CA PRO A 146 -3.73 12.56 -6.62
C PRO A 146 -2.62 13.14 -5.73
N LEU A 147 -2.44 12.64 -4.50
CA LEU A 147 -1.35 13.10 -3.63
C LEU A 147 0.04 12.83 -4.24
N LEU A 148 0.22 11.65 -4.84
CA LEU A 148 1.48 11.28 -5.51
C LEU A 148 1.74 12.14 -6.74
N LEU A 149 0.71 12.39 -7.55
CA LEU A 149 0.80 13.24 -8.74
C LEU A 149 1.09 14.71 -8.38
N ASP A 150 0.35 15.26 -7.41
CA ASP A 150 0.50 16.66 -6.97
C ASP A 150 1.87 16.89 -6.30
N ALA A 151 2.45 15.86 -5.67
CA ALA A 151 3.81 15.89 -5.14
C ALA A 151 4.90 15.69 -6.22
N GLY A 152 4.53 15.42 -7.47
CA GLY A 152 5.46 15.18 -8.58
C GLY A 152 6.29 13.91 -8.42
N VAL A 153 5.75 12.88 -7.79
CA VAL A 153 6.43 11.60 -7.56
C VAL A 153 6.46 10.76 -8.83
N HIS A 154 7.57 10.10 -9.11
CA HIS A 154 7.69 9.17 -10.24
C HIS A 154 6.96 7.86 -9.94
N LEU A 155 6.05 7.46 -10.82
CA LEU A 155 5.35 6.16 -10.79
C LEU A 155 5.81 5.34 -12.01
N PRO A 156 6.70 4.37 -11.85
CA PRO A 156 7.28 3.62 -12.97
C PRO A 156 6.22 3.00 -13.90
N GLY A 157 6.32 3.30 -15.20
CA GLY A 157 5.37 2.81 -16.21
C GLY A 157 4.02 3.52 -16.23
N LEU A 158 3.75 4.47 -15.33
CA LEU A 158 2.48 5.19 -15.24
C LEU A 158 2.64 6.71 -15.38
N HIS A 159 3.57 7.32 -14.65
CA HIS A 159 3.77 8.77 -14.62
C HIS A 159 5.25 9.12 -14.49
N ALA A 160 5.73 10.01 -15.36
CA ALA A 160 7.10 10.53 -15.35
C ALA A 160 7.19 11.72 -14.38
N GLY A 161 7.51 11.44 -13.11
CA GLY A 161 7.78 12.45 -12.07
C GLY A 161 9.27 12.56 -11.75
N ASP A 162 9.58 13.07 -10.57
CA ASP A 162 10.94 13.20 -10.05
C ASP A 162 11.57 11.81 -9.82
N PRO A 163 12.61 11.41 -10.58
CA PRO A 163 13.23 10.09 -10.47
C PRO A 163 13.92 9.83 -9.12
N ALA A 164 14.17 10.88 -8.32
CA ALA A 164 14.68 10.73 -6.97
C ALA A 164 13.61 10.29 -5.95
N ARG A 165 12.32 10.38 -6.31
CA ARG A 165 11.19 10.06 -5.46
C ARG A 165 10.24 9.09 -6.17
N VAL A 166 10.41 7.80 -5.89
CA VAL A 166 9.72 6.72 -6.61
C VAL A 166 8.66 6.08 -5.73
N ALA A 167 7.41 6.03 -6.21
CA ALA A 167 6.33 5.29 -5.57
C ALA A 167 5.96 4.03 -6.36
N LEU A 168 5.77 2.94 -5.64
CA LEU A 168 5.39 1.63 -6.13
C LEU A 168 4.11 1.18 -5.45
N GLU A 169 3.21 0.54 -6.18
CA GLU A 169 2.07 -0.14 -5.58
C GLU A 169 2.55 -1.32 -4.75
N ALA A 170 2.14 -1.39 -3.49
CA ALA A 170 2.44 -2.48 -2.59
C ALA A 170 1.14 -3.10 -2.05
N TYR A 171 1.23 -4.36 -1.61
CA TYR A 171 0.10 -5.06 -1.00
C TYR A 171 0.60 -5.91 0.18
N PRO A 172 0.47 -5.43 1.43
CA PRO A 172 0.97 -6.12 2.62
C PRO A 172 0.36 -7.52 2.78
N GLY A 173 -0.91 -7.70 2.41
CA GLY A 173 -1.60 -8.97 2.47
C GLY A 173 -0.95 -10.08 1.64
N LEU A 174 -0.15 -9.76 0.61
CA LEU A 174 0.58 -10.74 -0.18
C LEU A 174 1.63 -11.47 0.68
N LEU A 175 2.47 -10.72 1.40
CA LEU A 175 3.50 -11.29 2.27
C LEU A 175 2.91 -11.89 3.55
N ALA A 176 1.90 -11.23 4.13
CA ALA A 176 1.25 -11.75 5.33
C ALA A 176 0.65 -13.14 5.09
N ARG A 177 -0.02 -13.37 3.94
CA ARG A 177 -0.58 -14.69 3.59
C ARG A 177 0.47 -15.75 3.32
N GLU A 178 1.63 -15.37 2.83
CA GLU A 178 2.73 -16.31 2.62
C GLU A 178 3.17 -16.99 3.94
N VAL A 179 3.21 -16.22 5.02
CA VAL A 179 3.61 -16.69 6.35
C VAL A 179 2.43 -17.28 7.12
N LEU A 180 1.30 -16.59 7.11
CA LEU A 180 0.16 -16.88 7.98
C LEU A 180 -0.92 -17.74 7.32
N GLN A 181 -0.87 -17.91 5.99
CA GLN A 181 -1.90 -18.57 5.19
C GLN A 181 -3.27 -17.91 5.39
N ARG A 182 -4.20 -18.57 6.08
CA ARG A 182 -5.57 -18.08 6.35
C ARG A 182 -5.73 -17.42 7.71
N ARG A 183 -4.69 -17.40 8.55
CA ARG A 183 -4.77 -16.77 9.88
C ARG A 183 -4.81 -15.25 9.76
N SER A 184 -5.78 -14.63 10.43
CA SER A 184 -5.83 -13.17 10.55
C SER A 184 -4.91 -12.69 11.66
N TYR A 185 -4.17 -11.59 11.43
CA TYR A 185 -3.26 -10.98 12.41
C TYR A 185 -3.74 -9.62 12.95
N LYS A 186 -4.79 -9.05 12.37
CA LYS A 186 -5.28 -7.71 12.69
C LYS A 186 -6.80 -7.60 12.73
N SER A 187 -7.32 -6.60 13.45
CA SER A 187 -8.72 -6.18 13.38
C SER A 187 -8.89 -4.75 13.89
N ASP A 188 -9.70 -3.96 13.21
CA ASP A 188 -10.18 -2.66 13.69
C ASP A 188 -11.19 -2.81 14.84
N ASP A 189 -11.91 -3.93 14.89
CA ASP A 189 -12.88 -4.23 15.95
C ASP A 189 -12.16 -4.79 17.18
N ARG A 190 -12.28 -4.09 18.32
CA ARG A 190 -11.68 -4.50 19.60
C ARG A 190 -12.12 -5.88 20.06
N ALA A 191 -13.38 -6.26 19.83
CA ALA A 191 -13.89 -7.57 20.20
C ALA A 191 -13.21 -8.72 19.42
N GLN A 192 -12.63 -8.40 18.27
CA GLN A 192 -11.92 -9.34 17.41
C GLN A 192 -10.39 -9.32 17.59
N GLN A 193 -9.87 -8.54 18.54
CA GLN A 193 -8.43 -8.47 18.85
C GLN A 193 -8.03 -9.59 19.84
N THR A 194 -8.01 -10.81 19.31
CA THR A 194 -7.80 -12.03 20.10
C THR A 194 -6.31 -12.39 20.30
N SER A 195 -6.05 -13.34 21.23
CA SER A 195 -4.71 -13.91 21.46
C SER A 195 -4.15 -14.61 20.22
N GLU A 196 -4.99 -15.26 19.42
CA GLU A 196 -4.56 -15.92 18.17
C GLU A 196 -4.02 -14.92 17.16
N ARG A 197 -4.63 -13.71 17.10
CA ARG A 197 -4.13 -12.63 16.25
C ARG A 197 -2.83 -12.03 16.77
N LEU A 198 -2.66 -11.95 18.10
CA LEU A 198 -1.40 -11.56 18.70
C LEU A 198 -0.28 -12.57 18.35
N ILE A 199 -0.58 -13.87 18.46
CA ILE A 199 0.36 -14.94 18.08
C ILE A 199 0.70 -14.82 16.59
N ALA A 200 -0.30 -14.60 15.72
CA ALA A 200 -0.07 -14.43 14.30
C ALA A 200 0.85 -13.24 13.98
N ARG A 201 0.72 -12.10 14.70
CA ARG A 201 1.66 -10.98 14.55
C ARG A 201 3.07 -11.35 14.99
N LYS A 202 3.24 -12.07 16.10
CA LYS A 202 4.55 -12.57 16.56
C LYS A 202 5.19 -13.49 15.53
N ASP A 203 4.42 -14.43 14.98
CA ASP A 203 4.89 -15.35 13.94
C ASP A 203 5.33 -14.60 12.69
N LEU A 204 4.52 -13.61 12.25
CA LEU A 204 4.82 -12.81 11.07
C LEU A 204 6.10 -11.99 11.27
N VAL A 205 6.22 -11.25 12.38
CA VAL A 205 7.43 -10.47 12.69
C VAL A 205 8.65 -11.38 12.76
N THR A 206 8.56 -12.54 13.42
CA THR A 206 9.66 -13.51 13.51
C THR A 206 10.07 -14.03 12.11
N ALA A 207 9.10 -14.32 11.23
CA ALA A 207 9.38 -14.76 9.87
C ALA A 207 10.11 -13.68 9.06
N LEU A 208 9.74 -12.39 9.23
CA LEU A 208 10.39 -11.26 8.58
C LEU A 208 11.82 -11.06 9.11
N GLU A 209 12.07 -11.17 10.42
CA GLU A 209 13.41 -11.07 11.02
C GLU A 209 14.32 -12.20 10.54
N LEU A 210 13.76 -13.39 10.30
CA LEU A 210 14.50 -14.57 9.80
C LEU A 210 14.62 -14.61 8.27
N GLY A 211 14.03 -13.65 7.54
CA GLY A 211 14.05 -13.62 6.08
C GLY A 211 13.27 -14.76 5.43
N ARG A 212 12.26 -15.31 6.11
CA ARG A 212 11.48 -16.48 5.66
C ARG A 212 10.29 -16.09 4.76
N THR A 213 10.52 -15.18 3.82
CA THR A 213 9.57 -14.81 2.76
C THR A 213 10.23 -14.93 1.40
N ARG A 214 9.43 -14.99 0.33
CA ARG A 214 9.94 -15.02 -1.06
C ARG A 214 10.86 -13.85 -1.41
N LEU A 215 10.82 -12.76 -0.63
CA LEU A 215 11.67 -11.59 -0.87
C LEU A 215 13.13 -11.86 -0.48
N GLY A 216 13.41 -12.84 0.41
CA GLY A 216 14.74 -13.16 0.90
C GLY A 216 15.39 -12.03 1.71
N LEU A 217 14.59 -11.07 2.21
CA LEU A 217 15.04 -9.94 2.99
C LEU A 217 14.84 -10.19 4.49
N GLN A 218 15.83 -9.82 5.30
CA GLN A 218 15.80 -9.90 6.75
C GLN A 218 15.48 -8.54 7.34
N LEU A 219 14.38 -8.44 8.09
CA LEU A 219 14.01 -7.24 8.83
C LEU A 219 14.86 -7.11 10.10
N GLN A 220 15.47 -5.94 10.31
CA GLN A 220 16.21 -5.62 11.52
C GLN A 220 15.42 -4.63 12.37
N LEU A 221 15.12 -5.01 13.60
CA LEU A 221 14.33 -4.25 14.58
C LEU A 221 15.12 -4.11 15.89
N SER A 222 14.90 -3.00 16.59
CA SER A 222 15.15 -2.95 18.04
C SER A 222 14.02 -3.69 18.79
N HIS A 223 14.26 -4.03 20.06
CA HIS A 223 13.23 -4.66 20.90
C HIS A 223 11.95 -3.80 20.97
N ALA A 224 12.10 -2.49 21.19
CA ALA A 224 10.98 -1.57 21.25
C ALA A 224 10.18 -1.50 19.95
N GLN A 225 10.86 -1.54 18.77
CA GLN A 225 10.19 -1.59 17.48
C GLN A 225 9.43 -2.91 17.30
N ARG A 226 10.05 -4.02 17.67
CA ARG A 226 9.42 -5.34 17.62
C ARG A 226 8.14 -5.37 18.47
N ASP A 227 8.21 -4.90 19.71
CA ASP A 227 7.04 -4.81 20.59
C ASP A 227 5.97 -3.89 20.01
N ALA A 228 6.35 -2.71 19.47
CA ALA A 228 5.42 -1.78 18.86
C ALA A 228 4.69 -2.37 17.63
N LEU A 229 5.31 -3.28 16.87
CA LEU A 229 4.66 -3.98 15.75
C LEU A 229 3.72 -5.09 16.24
N VAL A 230 4.14 -5.83 17.25
CA VAL A 230 3.38 -6.96 17.82
C VAL A 230 2.16 -6.48 18.60
N ASP A 231 2.28 -5.39 19.35
CA ASP A 231 1.19 -4.86 20.18
C ASP A 231 0.16 -4.05 19.39
N ASP A 232 0.48 -3.64 18.17
CA ASP A 232 -0.47 -2.96 17.29
C ASP A 232 -1.54 -3.95 16.78
N ALA A 233 -2.64 -4.05 17.52
CA ALA A 233 -3.73 -4.99 17.20
C ALA A 233 -4.48 -4.64 15.90
N ARG A 234 -4.41 -3.40 15.43
CA ARG A 234 -4.94 -2.99 14.12
C ARG A 234 -4.03 -3.39 12.97
N GLY A 235 -2.73 -3.54 13.26
CA GLY A 235 -1.74 -4.00 12.30
C GLY A 235 -1.26 -2.94 11.30
N ASP A 236 -1.66 -1.68 11.46
CA ASP A 236 -1.32 -0.58 10.54
C ASP A 236 0.21 -0.39 10.46
N ARG A 237 0.93 -0.52 11.60
CA ARG A 237 2.40 -0.45 11.65
C ARG A 237 3.06 -1.63 10.95
N LEU A 238 2.50 -2.82 11.11
CA LEU A 238 3.02 -4.02 10.49
C LEU A 238 2.79 -4.00 8.98
N ASP A 239 1.63 -3.51 8.53
CA ASP A 239 1.34 -3.33 7.10
C ASP A 239 2.30 -2.33 6.45
N ALA A 240 2.59 -1.22 7.10
CA ALA A 240 3.60 -0.28 6.63
C ALA A 240 4.99 -0.93 6.50
N VAL A 241 5.39 -1.79 7.46
CA VAL A 241 6.66 -2.53 7.38
C VAL A 241 6.65 -3.58 6.27
N LEU A 242 5.53 -4.25 6.01
CA LEU A 242 5.41 -5.17 4.88
C LEU A 242 5.54 -4.44 3.53
N CYS A 243 4.98 -3.24 3.41
CA CYS A 243 5.16 -2.39 2.24
C CYS A 243 6.62 -1.91 2.10
N LEU A 244 7.29 -1.57 3.21
CA LEU A 244 8.72 -1.23 3.23
C LEU A 244 9.59 -2.35 2.67
N LEU A 245 9.34 -3.60 3.05
CA LEU A 245 10.08 -4.76 2.52
C LEU A 245 9.83 -4.98 1.03
N GLN A 246 8.61 -4.74 0.55
CA GLN A 246 8.29 -4.80 -0.89
C GLN A 246 9.03 -3.71 -1.66
N ALA A 247 9.09 -2.47 -1.16
CA ALA A 247 9.86 -1.39 -1.75
C ALA A 247 11.37 -1.72 -1.79
N ALA A 248 11.91 -2.25 -0.70
CA ALA A 248 13.32 -2.66 -0.60
C ALA A 248 13.69 -3.77 -1.61
N TRP A 249 12.76 -4.70 -1.83
CA TRP A 249 12.95 -5.77 -2.81
C TRP A 249 12.91 -5.25 -4.25
N ALA A 250 11.98 -4.35 -4.56
CA ALA A 250 11.84 -3.76 -5.88
C ALA A 250 13.05 -2.88 -6.23
N ASP A 251 13.52 -2.03 -5.28
CA ASP A 251 14.73 -1.22 -5.43
C ASP A 251 15.97 -2.08 -5.71
N ALA A 252 16.15 -3.19 -4.98
CA ALA A 252 17.26 -4.11 -5.20
C ALA A 252 17.26 -4.73 -6.60
N ARG A 253 16.11 -5.03 -7.16
CA ARG A 253 15.98 -5.62 -8.50
C ARG A 253 16.15 -4.61 -9.62
N HIS A 254 15.67 -3.39 -9.42
CA HIS A 254 15.87 -2.32 -10.40
C HIS A 254 17.35 -1.92 -10.49
N ALA A 255 18.08 -1.93 -9.37
CA ALA A 255 19.52 -1.66 -9.34
C ALA A 255 20.39 -2.80 -9.93
N ALA A 256 19.83 -4.00 -10.08
CA ALA A 256 20.57 -5.17 -10.59
C ALA A 256 20.43 -5.36 -12.12
N GLY A 257 19.66 -4.52 -12.81
CA GLY A 257 19.57 -4.56 -14.27
C GLY A 257 18.23 -4.76 -14.83
#